data_cc357d3e199e5eae9e00ce4694154cf8
#
_entry.id   cc357d3e199e5eae9e00ce4694154cf8
#
_cell.length_a   1.000
_cell.length_b   1.000
_cell.length_c   1.000
_cell.angle_alpha   90.00
_cell.angle_beta   90.00
_cell.angle_gamma   90.00
#
_symmetry.space_group_name_H-M   'P 1'
#
loop_
_entity.id
_entity.type
_entity.pdbx_description
1 polymer ?
#
loop_
_entity_poly.entity_id
_entity_poly.type
_entity_poly.pdbx_seq_one_letter_code
_entity_poly.pdbx_strand_id
1 'polypeptide(L)'
;IGLDHTQYLGDTLTKIAKEKAGIIKEGVPVVIGRAQGAVKRVFTMKAKEKNAPIEYARENTRYWDMEIVPYSKLQEIRPMMDNTIQSMHEMIEAMDEQSEEEANQMRQALLMLDLPDSLRALDRILDKRKDAIKIHNEMFPFGLFTELSGAYQFENMFTILKALATLTRLNYNIRSQDYRAGLANVCQLTGLMGRWQKVHSYPDIICDTGHNVDGIEYIHVQLNAIHKTFDQEIHFVFGMVNDKDIRGVLRALPKYATYYFTKASVKRALPENELLALAEEAGLKGTTYPTVVEAVQAAKKNCPPKDLIFVGGSSFIVADLLANRDTLNLY
;
A
#
# COMPACT_ATOMS: atom_id res chain seq x y z
N ILE A 1 -14.67 4.40 0.32
CA ILE A 1 -15.54 3.99 -0.80
C ILE A 1 -15.38 5.00 -1.91
N GLY A 2 -14.95 4.55 -3.09
CA GLY A 2 -14.87 5.31 -4.33
C GLY A 2 -15.93 4.85 -5.33
N LEU A 3 -16.11 5.63 -6.41
CA LEU A 3 -16.93 5.24 -7.55
C LEU A 3 -16.19 4.17 -8.34
N ASP A 4 -16.55 2.93 -8.16
CA ASP A 4 -16.02 1.78 -8.89
C ASP A 4 -17.13 0.74 -9.13
N HIS A 5 -17.02 0.00 -10.23
CA HIS A 5 -18.04 -0.95 -10.65
C HIS A 5 -19.47 -0.36 -10.72
N THR A 6 -19.59 0.87 -11.18
CA THR A 6 -20.85 1.64 -11.17
C THR A 6 -21.98 0.96 -11.95
N GLN A 7 -21.66 0.15 -12.95
CA GLN A 7 -22.63 -0.65 -13.71
C GLN A 7 -23.34 -1.72 -12.85
N TYR A 8 -22.67 -2.22 -11.79
CA TYR A 8 -23.19 -3.29 -10.92
C TYR A 8 -23.60 -2.77 -9.54
N LEU A 9 -22.80 -1.85 -8.96
CA LEU A 9 -22.97 -1.38 -7.58
C LEU A 9 -23.77 -0.08 -7.48
N GLY A 10 -24.10 0.53 -8.63
CA GLY A 10 -24.80 1.81 -8.73
C GLY A 10 -23.88 3.02 -8.88
N ASP A 11 -24.47 4.13 -9.29
CA ASP A 11 -23.86 5.37 -9.75
C ASP A 11 -23.59 6.39 -8.62
N THR A 12 -23.87 6.04 -7.37
CA THR A 12 -23.65 6.90 -6.21
C THR A 12 -22.91 6.18 -5.10
N LEU A 13 -22.09 6.90 -4.34
CA LEU A 13 -21.38 6.38 -3.17
C LEU A 13 -22.33 5.73 -2.16
N THR A 14 -23.56 6.23 -2.04
CA THR A 14 -24.59 5.67 -1.14
C THR A 14 -25.11 4.31 -1.61
N LYS A 15 -25.30 4.11 -2.92
CA LYS A 15 -25.68 2.80 -3.47
C LYS A 15 -24.56 1.79 -3.26
N ILE A 16 -23.34 2.14 -3.63
CA ILE A 16 -22.14 1.31 -3.40
C ILE A 16 -21.97 0.96 -1.91
N ALA A 17 -22.21 1.94 -1.01
CA ALA A 17 -22.16 1.71 0.42
C ALA A 17 -23.21 0.69 0.91
N LYS A 18 -24.44 0.72 0.35
CA LYS A 18 -25.49 -0.24 0.68
C LYS A 18 -25.10 -1.67 0.29
N GLU A 19 -24.56 -1.86 -0.91
CA GLU A 19 -24.09 -3.17 -1.37
C GLU A 19 -22.96 -3.70 -0.46
N LYS A 20 -21.97 -2.85 -0.16
CA LYS A 20 -20.87 -3.21 0.74
C LYS A 20 -21.34 -3.46 2.19
N ALA A 21 -22.36 -2.77 2.66
CA ALA A 21 -22.97 -2.99 3.97
C ALA A 21 -23.72 -4.34 4.07
N GLY A 22 -24.05 -4.95 2.94
CA GLY A 22 -24.70 -6.27 2.87
C GLY A 22 -23.93 -7.40 3.56
N ILE A 23 -22.61 -7.27 3.69
CA ILE A 23 -21.77 -8.26 4.41
C ILE A 23 -21.88 -8.19 5.93
N ILE A 24 -22.48 -7.13 6.50
CA ILE A 24 -22.65 -6.99 7.95
C ILE A 24 -23.62 -8.06 8.48
N LYS A 25 -23.13 -8.88 9.41
CA LYS A 25 -23.85 -10.00 9.98
C LYS A 25 -24.37 -9.66 11.37
N GLU A 26 -25.43 -10.35 11.76
CA GLU A 26 -26.08 -10.12 13.06
C GLU A 26 -25.13 -10.43 14.22
N GLY A 27 -25.03 -9.47 15.15
CA GLY A 27 -24.20 -9.58 16.35
C GLY A 27 -22.68 -9.58 16.11
N VAL A 28 -22.22 -9.60 14.85
CA VAL A 28 -20.79 -9.65 14.54
C VAL A 28 -20.21 -8.24 14.45
N PRO A 29 -19.16 -7.91 15.22
CA PRO A 29 -18.49 -6.61 15.13
C PRO A 29 -18.02 -6.29 13.72
N VAL A 30 -18.20 -5.03 13.30
CA VAL A 30 -17.77 -4.54 11.99
C VAL A 30 -16.84 -3.35 12.13
N VAL A 31 -15.72 -3.40 11.42
CA VAL A 31 -14.78 -2.28 11.31
C VAL A 31 -14.94 -1.64 9.93
N ILE A 32 -15.16 -0.33 9.93
CA ILE A 32 -15.29 0.47 8.71
C ILE A 32 -14.07 1.35 8.57
N GLY A 33 -13.42 1.31 7.41
CA GLY A 33 -12.32 2.19 7.06
C GLY A 33 -12.76 3.66 6.95
N ARG A 34 -12.36 4.32 5.87
CA ARG A 34 -12.78 5.71 5.61
C ARG A 34 -14.24 5.77 5.20
N ALA A 35 -15.09 6.41 6.01
CA ALA A 35 -16.49 6.68 5.69
C ALA A 35 -16.93 8.04 6.28
N GLN A 36 -17.64 8.84 5.49
CA GLN A 36 -18.13 10.18 5.87
C GLN A 36 -19.55 10.42 5.39
N GLY A 37 -20.25 11.37 5.98
CA GLY A 37 -21.56 11.87 5.53
C GLY A 37 -22.60 10.76 5.33
N ALA A 38 -23.17 10.68 4.14
CA ALA A 38 -24.20 9.71 3.78
C ALA A 38 -23.69 8.25 3.80
N VAL A 39 -22.45 8.02 3.39
CA VAL A 39 -21.82 6.68 3.42
C VAL A 39 -21.72 6.16 4.86
N LYS A 40 -21.25 6.99 5.80
CA LYS A 40 -21.18 6.63 7.22
C LYS A 40 -22.56 6.27 7.76
N ARG A 41 -23.60 7.06 7.43
CA ARG A 41 -24.99 6.78 7.85
C ARG A 41 -25.48 5.40 7.37
N VAL A 42 -25.17 5.02 6.12
CA VAL A 42 -25.57 3.69 5.59
C VAL A 42 -25.01 2.57 6.45
N PHE A 43 -23.69 2.60 6.74
CA PHE A 43 -23.06 1.56 7.57
C PHE A 43 -23.60 1.57 9.00
N THR A 44 -23.77 2.75 9.61
CA THR A 44 -24.33 2.87 10.97
C THR A 44 -25.73 2.28 11.05
N MET A 45 -26.61 2.59 10.07
CA MET A 45 -27.99 2.05 10.04
C MET A 45 -27.99 0.54 9.84
N LYS A 46 -27.15 0.01 8.93
CA LYS A 46 -27.06 -1.43 8.69
C LYS A 46 -26.52 -2.19 9.90
N ALA A 47 -25.50 -1.64 10.57
CA ALA A 47 -24.98 -2.22 11.79
C ALA A 47 -26.04 -2.25 12.91
N LYS A 48 -26.81 -1.16 13.07
CA LYS A 48 -27.93 -1.11 14.01
C LYS A 48 -29.01 -2.13 13.67
N GLU A 49 -29.41 -2.26 12.40
CA GLU A 49 -30.37 -3.28 11.94
C GLU A 49 -29.91 -4.70 12.30
N LYS A 50 -28.60 -4.94 12.26
CA LYS A 50 -27.98 -6.24 12.53
C LYS A 50 -27.49 -6.42 13.98
N ASN A 51 -27.82 -5.52 14.90
CA ASN A 51 -27.27 -5.51 16.25
C ASN A 51 -25.76 -5.71 16.31
N ALA A 52 -25.05 -5.28 15.26
CA ALA A 52 -23.61 -5.43 15.08
C ALA A 52 -22.88 -4.24 15.72
N PRO A 53 -21.94 -4.46 16.66
CA PRO A 53 -21.05 -3.40 17.13
C PRO A 53 -20.27 -2.81 15.93
N ILE A 54 -20.25 -1.47 15.80
CA ILE A 54 -19.58 -0.80 14.68
C ILE A 54 -18.48 0.12 15.20
N GLU A 55 -17.30 0.03 14.55
CA GLU A 55 -16.16 0.89 14.81
C GLU A 55 -15.65 1.52 13.49
N TYR A 56 -15.23 2.77 13.58
CA TYR A 56 -14.63 3.50 12.45
C TYR A 56 -13.13 3.63 12.65
N ALA A 57 -12.36 3.17 11.66
CA ALA A 57 -10.90 3.05 11.77
C ALA A 57 -10.19 4.39 12.01
N ARG A 58 -10.76 5.50 11.49
CA ARG A 58 -10.21 6.84 11.65
C ARG A 58 -10.62 7.55 12.95
N GLU A 59 -11.53 6.99 13.74
CA GLU A 59 -11.90 7.58 15.01
C GLU A 59 -10.84 7.23 16.07
N ASN A 60 -10.39 8.25 16.83
CA ASN A 60 -9.37 8.16 17.86
C ASN A 60 -7.95 7.78 17.38
N THR A 61 -7.62 8.08 16.11
CA THR A 61 -6.28 7.78 15.53
C THR A 61 -5.40 9.02 15.31
N ARG A 62 -5.66 10.12 16.02
CA ARG A 62 -4.97 11.42 15.82
C ARG A 62 -3.45 11.40 16.06
N TYR A 63 -2.92 10.35 16.68
CA TYR A 63 -1.53 10.24 17.13
C TYR A 63 -0.71 9.21 16.35
N TRP A 64 -1.20 8.74 15.20
CA TRP A 64 -0.43 7.77 14.39
C TRP A 64 0.36 8.51 13.32
N ASP A 65 1.66 8.53 13.50
CA ASP A 65 2.59 9.01 12.50
C ASP A 65 2.95 7.86 11.56
N MET A 66 2.76 8.08 10.26
CA MET A 66 3.01 7.08 9.22
C MET A 66 3.82 7.70 8.10
N GLU A 67 4.92 7.08 7.75
CA GLU A 67 5.80 7.51 6.68
C GLU A 67 6.18 6.37 5.75
N ILE A 68 6.39 6.68 4.46
CA ILE A 68 7.06 5.77 3.53
C ILE A 68 8.56 5.96 3.74
N VAL A 69 9.24 4.90 4.16
CA VAL A 69 10.68 4.90 4.42
C VAL A 69 11.37 4.18 3.27
N PRO A 70 12.23 4.87 2.50
CA PRO A 70 13.03 4.26 1.44
C PRO A 70 13.96 3.17 1.99
N TYR A 71 14.25 2.18 1.16
CA TYR A 71 15.15 1.07 1.52
C TYR A 71 16.50 1.55 2.07
N SER A 72 17.11 2.57 1.45
CA SER A 72 18.37 3.16 1.93
C SER A 72 18.27 3.67 3.37
N LYS A 73 17.16 4.32 3.70
CA LYS A 73 16.90 4.83 5.04
C LYS A 73 16.63 3.72 6.06
N LEU A 74 15.98 2.63 5.64
CA LEU A 74 15.79 1.45 6.49
C LEU A 74 17.14 0.81 6.87
N GLN A 75 18.11 0.81 5.95
CA GLN A 75 19.47 0.35 6.21
C GLN A 75 20.20 1.18 7.29
N GLU A 76 19.89 2.49 7.40
CA GLU A 76 20.42 3.35 8.47
C GLU A 76 19.69 3.11 9.80
N ILE A 77 18.39 2.88 9.77
CA ILE A 77 17.57 2.64 10.98
C ILE A 77 17.97 1.34 11.68
N ARG A 78 18.27 0.31 10.92
CA ARG A 78 18.56 -1.03 11.44
C ARG A 78 19.72 -1.05 12.48
N PRO A 79 20.93 -0.52 12.20
CA PRO A 79 22.00 -0.47 13.20
C PRO A 79 21.69 0.45 14.38
N MET A 80 20.89 1.51 14.19
CA MET A 80 20.46 2.36 15.31
C MET A 80 19.59 1.58 16.30
N MET A 81 18.70 0.72 15.81
CA MET A 81 17.89 -0.15 16.66
C MET A 81 18.75 -1.18 17.42
N ASP A 82 19.76 -1.78 16.76
CA ASP A 82 20.72 -2.68 17.43
C ASP A 82 21.46 -1.99 18.56
N ASN A 83 22.02 -0.82 18.28
CA ASN A 83 22.74 -0.04 19.30
C ASN A 83 21.84 0.29 20.48
N THR A 84 20.55 0.58 20.23
CA THR A 84 19.56 0.82 21.29
C THR A 84 19.37 -0.42 22.16
N ILE A 85 19.24 -1.60 21.55
CA ILE A 85 19.10 -2.88 22.27
C ILE A 85 20.35 -3.14 23.11
N GLN A 86 21.53 -2.98 22.52
CA GLN A 86 22.79 -3.21 23.20
C GLN A 86 22.96 -2.26 24.40
N SER A 87 22.71 -0.96 24.20
CA SER A 87 22.77 0.01 25.30
C SER A 87 21.79 -0.31 26.43
N MET A 88 20.59 -0.78 26.11
CA MET A 88 19.62 -1.22 27.12
C MET A 88 20.11 -2.47 27.88
N HIS A 89 20.74 -3.43 27.21
CA HIS A 89 21.33 -4.59 27.90
C HIS A 89 22.48 -4.19 28.81
N GLU A 90 23.38 -3.34 28.36
CA GLU A 90 24.48 -2.80 29.18
C GLU A 90 23.98 -2.05 30.42
N MET A 91 22.90 -1.27 30.27
CA MET A 91 22.25 -0.61 31.41
C MET A 91 21.65 -1.62 32.40
N ILE A 92 21.01 -2.68 31.91
CA ILE A 92 20.41 -3.74 32.74
C ILE A 92 21.52 -4.48 33.50
N GLU A 93 22.63 -4.80 32.85
CA GLU A 93 23.79 -5.45 33.50
C GLU A 93 24.36 -4.56 34.60
N ALA A 94 24.54 -3.26 34.34
CA ALA A 94 25.01 -2.31 35.34
C ALA A 94 24.02 -2.14 36.52
N MET A 95 22.72 -2.26 36.27
CA MET A 95 21.68 -2.24 37.31
C MET A 95 21.67 -3.53 38.14
N ASP A 96 21.90 -4.68 37.50
CA ASP A 96 21.94 -5.98 38.17
C ASP A 96 23.01 -6.05 39.25
N GLU A 97 24.14 -5.34 39.06
CA GLU A 97 25.20 -5.21 40.05
C GLU A 97 24.78 -4.37 41.28
N GLN A 98 23.74 -3.52 41.16
CA GLN A 98 23.29 -2.61 42.20
C GLN A 98 21.94 -3.03 42.83
N SER A 99 21.01 -3.49 41.99
CA SER A 99 19.65 -3.87 42.36
C SER A 99 19.00 -4.84 41.38
N GLU A 100 18.94 -6.12 41.70
CA GLU A 100 18.30 -7.16 40.89
C GLU A 100 16.81 -6.84 40.59
N GLU A 101 16.11 -6.17 41.52
CA GLU A 101 14.72 -5.81 41.35
C GLU A 101 14.54 -4.75 40.25
N GLU A 102 15.37 -3.72 40.23
CA GLU A 102 15.34 -2.66 39.21
C GLU A 102 15.74 -3.21 37.83
N ALA A 103 16.76 -4.06 37.78
CA ALA A 103 17.15 -4.76 36.56
C ALA A 103 16.03 -5.63 35.99
N ASN A 104 15.29 -6.35 36.86
CA ASN A 104 14.14 -7.17 36.43
C ASN A 104 12.98 -6.32 35.94
N GLN A 105 12.70 -5.16 36.54
CA GLN A 105 11.70 -4.22 36.05
C GLN A 105 12.09 -3.69 34.65
N MET A 106 13.37 -3.36 34.44
CA MET A 106 13.85 -2.90 33.14
C MET A 106 13.80 -4.00 32.08
N ARG A 107 14.14 -5.25 32.42
CA ARG A 107 13.98 -6.42 31.52
C ARG A 107 12.52 -6.59 31.09
N GLN A 108 11.58 -6.47 32.01
CA GLN A 108 10.14 -6.53 31.68
C GLN A 108 9.72 -5.37 30.79
N ALA A 109 10.18 -4.15 31.07
CA ALA A 109 9.91 -2.98 30.22
C ALA A 109 10.45 -3.19 28.80
N LEU A 110 11.67 -3.72 28.67
CA LEU A 110 12.27 -4.02 27.34
C LEU A 110 11.45 -5.06 26.56
N LEU A 111 10.93 -6.08 27.22
CA LEU A 111 10.04 -7.06 26.60
C LEU A 111 8.70 -6.44 26.14
N MET A 112 8.17 -5.47 26.92
CA MET A 112 6.94 -4.77 26.56
C MET A 112 7.12 -3.81 25.36
N LEU A 113 8.33 -3.33 25.09
CA LEU A 113 8.63 -2.42 23.98
C LEU A 113 8.63 -3.11 22.61
N ASP A 114 8.53 -4.46 22.55
CA ASP A 114 8.52 -5.25 21.30
C ASP A 114 9.70 -4.95 20.34
N LEU A 115 10.81 -4.41 20.88
CA LEU A 115 11.94 -3.99 20.06
C LEU A 115 12.58 -5.13 19.27
N PRO A 116 12.80 -6.35 19.86
CA PRO A 116 13.30 -7.50 19.10
C PRO A 116 12.37 -7.93 17.96
N ASP A 117 11.06 -7.81 18.13
CA ASP A 117 10.08 -8.15 17.09
C ASP A 117 10.04 -7.10 15.98
N SER A 118 10.18 -5.82 16.34
CA SER A 118 10.33 -4.73 15.38
C SER A 118 11.57 -4.91 14.52
N LEU A 119 12.70 -5.30 15.13
CA LEU A 119 13.95 -5.56 14.44
C LEU A 119 13.84 -6.75 13.48
N ARG A 120 13.27 -7.86 13.93
CA ARG A 120 13.00 -9.02 13.05
C ARG A 120 12.08 -8.69 11.87
N ALA A 121 11.08 -7.84 12.09
CA ALA A 121 10.21 -7.37 11.02
C ALA A 121 10.97 -6.50 10.01
N LEU A 122 11.83 -5.60 10.51
CA LEU A 122 12.68 -4.76 9.67
C LEU A 122 13.67 -5.60 8.84
N ASP A 123 14.34 -6.58 9.44
CA ASP A 123 15.26 -7.49 8.74
C ASP A 123 14.57 -8.20 7.57
N ARG A 124 13.34 -8.70 7.74
CA ARG A 124 12.57 -9.33 6.66
C ARG A 124 12.28 -8.39 5.48
N ILE A 125 12.11 -7.10 5.74
CA ILE A 125 11.90 -6.10 4.69
C ILE A 125 13.23 -5.76 4.00
N LEU A 126 14.30 -5.62 4.78
CA LEU A 126 15.65 -5.37 4.26
C LEU A 126 16.14 -6.48 3.34
N ASP A 127 15.88 -7.74 3.70
CA ASP A 127 16.21 -8.91 2.86
C ASP A 127 15.55 -8.84 1.47
N LYS A 128 14.39 -8.21 1.37
CA LYS A 128 13.65 -8.04 0.12
C LYS A 128 14.06 -6.77 -0.66
N ARG A 129 14.93 -5.93 -0.10
CA ARG A 129 15.37 -4.64 -0.69
C ARG A 129 14.22 -3.74 -1.11
N LYS A 130 13.19 -3.62 -0.26
CA LYS A 130 11.98 -2.84 -0.52
C LYS A 130 11.88 -1.64 0.40
N ASP A 131 11.17 -0.60 -0.08
CA ASP A 131 10.66 0.45 0.77
C ASP A 131 9.59 -0.12 1.70
N ALA A 132 9.35 0.55 2.83
CA ALA A 132 8.33 0.16 3.80
C ALA A 132 7.48 1.35 4.25
N ILE A 133 6.28 1.08 4.74
CA ILE A 133 5.60 2.02 5.61
C ILE A 133 6.02 1.72 7.05
N LYS A 134 6.47 2.74 7.74
CA LYS A 134 6.73 2.75 9.18
C LYS A 134 5.61 3.50 9.88
N ILE A 135 5.06 2.89 10.91
CA ILE A 135 4.05 3.48 11.79
C ILE A 135 4.71 3.69 13.14
N HIS A 136 4.69 4.92 13.63
CA HIS A 136 5.27 5.31 14.91
C HIS A 136 4.22 5.98 15.80
N ASN A 137 4.13 5.57 17.05
CA ASN A 137 3.34 6.19 18.11
C ASN A 137 3.77 5.62 19.47
N GLU A 138 3.05 6.00 20.53
CA GLU A 138 3.32 5.50 21.89
C GLU A 138 3.21 3.96 22.01
N MET A 139 2.34 3.32 21.21
CA MET A 139 2.19 1.85 21.16
C MET A 139 3.31 1.17 20.36
N PHE A 140 3.91 1.87 19.41
CA PHE A 140 4.96 1.38 18.53
C PHE A 140 6.18 2.31 18.54
N PRO A 141 6.87 2.47 19.68
CA PRO A 141 7.96 3.45 19.83
C PRO A 141 9.17 3.15 18.91
N PHE A 142 9.39 1.89 18.53
CA PHE A 142 10.42 1.47 17.59
C PHE A 142 9.92 1.22 16.17
N GLY A 143 8.65 1.55 15.92
CA GLY A 143 7.99 1.38 14.64
C GLY A 143 7.31 0.02 14.46
N LEU A 144 6.22 0.07 13.73
CA LEU A 144 5.57 -1.09 13.12
C LEU A 144 5.77 -0.95 11.60
N PHE A 145 6.32 -1.98 10.97
CA PHE A 145 6.69 -1.94 9.56
C PHE A 145 5.79 -2.82 8.69
N THR A 146 5.44 -2.35 7.49
CA THR A 146 4.84 -3.18 6.45
C THR A 146 5.58 -3.02 5.13
N GLU A 147 5.75 -4.12 4.39
CA GLU A 147 6.38 -4.14 3.07
C GLU A 147 5.51 -3.53 1.95
N LEU A 148 4.26 -3.21 2.22
CA LEU A 148 3.34 -2.59 1.25
C LEU A 148 3.51 -1.07 1.31
N SER A 149 4.30 -0.50 0.42
CA SER A 149 4.71 0.92 0.45
C SER A 149 3.90 1.87 -0.44
N GLY A 150 2.79 1.42 -1.02
CA GLY A 150 1.85 2.32 -1.73
C GLY A 150 1.16 3.30 -0.77
N ALA A 151 1.08 4.59 -1.12
CA ALA A 151 0.55 5.65 -0.23
C ALA A 151 -0.89 5.39 0.26
N TYR A 152 -1.73 4.74 -0.54
CA TYR A 152 -3.08 4.34 -0.12
C TYR A 152 -3.10 3.31 1.02
N GLN A 153 -1.99 2.63 1.30
CA GLN A 153 -1.89 1.68 2.41
C GLN A 153 -1.97 2.37 3.77
N PHE A 154 -1.70 3.68 3.86
CA PHE A 154 -1.97 4.43 5.10
C PHE A 154 -3.42 4.27 5.55
N GLU A 155 -4.38 4.36 4.63
CA GLU A 155 -5.80 4.14 4.94
C GLU A 155 -6.09 2.70 5.35
N ASN A 156 -5.45 1.74 4.69
CA ASN A 156 -5.60 0.32 5.00
C ASN A 156 -5.03 -0.01 6.39
N MET A 157 -3.89 0.60 6.76
CA MET A 157 -3.27 0.37 8.08
C MET A 157 -4.18 0.79 9.22
N PHE A 158 -4.89 1.93 9.13
CA PHE A 158 -5.88 2.29 10.14
C PHE A 158 -6.96 1.22 10.30
N THR A 159 -7.42 0.67 9.17
CA THR A 159 -8.45 -0.38 9.18
C THR A 159 -7.91 -1.70 9.77
N ILE A 160 -6.70 -2.10 9.38
CA ILE A 160 -6.03 -3.31 9.87
C ILE A 160 -5.82 -3.25 11.38
N LEU A 161 -5.23 -2.16 11.87
CA LEU A 161 -4.93 -2.02 13.29
C LEU A 161 -6.21 -1.94 14.15
N LYS A 162 -7.27 -1.29 13.64
CA LYS A 162 -8.57 -1.31 14.31
C LYS A 162 -9.19 -2.71 14.31
N ALA A 163 -9.07 -3.46 13.21
CA ALA A 163 -9.55 -4.84 13.16
C ALA A 163 -8.77 -5.76 14.10
N LEU A 164 -7.44 -5.64 14.17
CA LEU A 164 -6.61 -6.37 15.13
C LEU A 164 -7.02 -6.09 16.57
N ALA A 165 -7.20 -4.82 16.94
CA ALA A 165 -7.68 -4.45 18.27
C ALA A 165 -9.07 -5.03 18.58
N THR A 166 -9.97 -5.08 17.60
CA THR A 166 -11.29 -5.69 17.76
C THR A 166 -11.19 -7.20 17.95
N LEU A 167 -10.37 -7.89 17.16
CA LEU A 167 -10.13 -9.34 17.31
C LEU A 167 -9.52 -9.69 18.66
N THR A 168 -8.57 -8.89 19.15
CA THR A 168 -7.97 -9.07 20.49
C THR A 168 -9.03 -8.96 21.57
N ARG A 169 -9.95 -7.97 21.50
CA ARG A 169 -11.08 -7.85 22.45
C ARG A 169 -12.07 -9.02 22.39
N LEU A 170 -12.13 -9.70 21.26
CA LEU A 170 -12.91 -10.93 21.07
C LEU A 170 -12.14 -12.20 21.51
N ASN A 171 -11.04 -12.03 22.25
CA ASN A 171 -10.18 -13.10 22.77
C ASN A 171 -9.50 -13.97 21.69
N TYR A 172 -9.32 -13.44 20.46
CA TYR A 172 -8.41 -14.08 19.52
C TYR A 172 -6.97 -13.90 20.01
N ASN A 173 -6.22 -14.99 20.09
CA ASN A 173 -4.82 -14.95 20.55
C ASN A 173 -3.91 -14.47 19.40
N ILE A 174 -3.78 -13.15 19.26
CA ILE A 174 -2.91 -12.49 18.29
C ILE A 174 -1.79 -11.79 19.04
N ARG A 175 -0.58 -12.32 18.96
CA ARG A 175 0.59 -11.77 19.65
C ARG A 175 1.25 -10.69 18.80
N SER A 176 2.06 -9.82 19.43
CA SER A 176 2.81 -8.77 18.74
C SER A 176 3.66 -9.33 17.59
N GLN A 177 4.39 -10.37 17.82
CA GLN A 177 5.21 -11.05 16.80
C GLN A 177 4.40 -11.52 15.59
N ASP A 178 3.13 -11.90 15.76
CA ASP A 178 2.31 -12.47 14.69
C ASP A 178 1.90 -11.38 13.68
N TYR A 179 1.37 -10.24 14.15
CA TYR A 179 0.99 -9.15 13.25
C TYR A 179 2.20 -8.41 12.66
N ARG A 180 3.32 -8.28 13.43
CA ARG A 180 4.56 -7.70 12.91
C ARG A 180 5.15 -8.56 11.78
N ALA A 181 5.23 -9.87 12.00
CA ALA A 181 5.68 -10.82 10.99
C ALA A 181 4.74 -10.83 9.77
N GLY A 182 3.42 -10.78 9.99
CA GLY A 182 2.41 -10.74 8.94
C GLY A 182 2.53 -9.50 8.07
N LEU A 183 2.64 -8.31 8.66
CA LEU A 183 2.77 -7.05 7.92
C LEU A 183 4.09 -6.93 7.15
N ALA A 184 5.19 -7.40 7.73
CA ALA A 184 6.49 -7.40 7.06
C ALA A 184 6.60 -8.45 5.93
N ASN A 185 5.63 -9.37 5.81
CA ASN A 185 5.71 -10.54 4.94
C ASN A 185 4.41 -10.83 4.16
N VAL A 186 3.61 -9.79 3.92
CA VAL A 186 2.29 -9.89 3.29
C VAL A 186 2.35 -10.61 1.95
N CYS A 187 3.26 -10.18 1.05
CA CYS A 187 3.34 -10.71 -0.31
C CYS A 187 3.69 -12.20 -0.32
N GLN A 188 4.64 -12.63 0.52
CA GLN A 188 5.05 -14.03 0.60
C GLN A 188 3.97 -14.92 1.22
N LEU A 189 3.31 -14.44 2.27
CA LEU A 189 2.29 -15.22 3.01
C LEU A 189 0.98 -15.36 2.23
N THR A 190 0.63 -14.37 1.40
CA THR A 190 -0.68 -14.31 0.75
C THR A 190 -0.64 -14.44 -0.76
N GLY A 191 0.54 -14.36 -1.37
CA GLY A 191 0.68 -14.26 -2.83
C GLY A 191 0.22 -12.92 -3.40
N LEU A 192 0.03 -11.89 -2.57
CA LEU A 192 -0.43 -10.57 -3.03
C LEU A 192 0.61 -9.92 -3.94
N MET A 193 0.19 -9.52 -5.13
CA MET A 193 1.01 -8.86 -6.14
C MET A 193 0.38 -7.57 -6.64
N GLY A 194 1.18 -6.70 -7.27
CA GLY A 194 0.70 -5.49 -7.93
C GLY A 194 0.19 -4.41 -6.97
N ARG A 195 0.80 -4.25 -5.80
CA ARG A 195 0.53 -3.19 -4.84
C ARG A 195 1.77 -2.36 -4.59
N TRP A 196 2.01 -1.36 -5.44
CA TRP A 196 3.26 -0.57 -5.46
C TRP A 196 4.48 -1.51 -5.46
N GLN A 197 4.43 -2.50 -6.34
CA GLN A 197 5.41 -3.57 -6.38
C GLN A 197 6.58 -3.22 -7.28
N LYS A 198 7.78 -3.13 -6.72
CA LYS A 198 9.02 -3.04 -7.49
C LYS A 198 9.35 -4.41 -8.08
N VAL A 199 9.53 -4.47 -9.40
CA VAL A 199 9.79 -5.70 -10.17
C VAL A 199 11.13 -5.69 -10.89
N HIS A 200 11.83 -4.56 -10.92
CA HIS A 200 13.15 -4.41 -11.53
C HIS A 200 13.89 -3.23 -10.92
N SER A 201 15.23 -3.24 -11.01
CA SER A 201 16.10 -2.13 -10.62
C SER A 201 17.01 -1.74 -11.79
N TYR A 202 17.24 -0.43 -11.93
CA TYR A 202 18.12 0.15 -12.94
C TYR A 202 17.68 -0.07 -14.41
N PRO A 203 16.62 0.64 -14.90
CA PRO A 203 15.77 1.57 -14.14
C PRO A 203 14.83 0.85 -13.18
N ASP A 204 14.39 1.55 -12.15
CA ASP A 204 13.35 1.02 -11.28
C ASP A 204 12.05 0.83 -12.06
N ILE A 205 11.45 -0.37 -11.98
CA ILE A 205 10.12 -0.64 -12.53
C ILE A 205 9.19 -0.98 -11.39
N ILE A 206 8.17 -0.15 -11.22
CA ILE A 206 7.13 -0.31 -10.19
C ILE A 206 5.80 -0.58 -10.88
N CYS A 207 5.01 -1.52 -10.37
CA CYS A 207 3.66 -1.75 -10.86
C CYS A 207 2.60 -1.64 -9.77
N ASP A 208 1.40 -1.14 -10.15
CA ASP A 208 0.24 -1.06 -9.26
C ASP A 208 -1.06 -1.29 -10.02
N THR A 209 -1.99 -1.99 -9.38
CA THR A 209 -3.31 -2.33 -9.94
C THR A 209 -4.37 -1.24 -9.76
N GLY A 210 -4.02 -0.06 -9.30
CA GLY A 210 -4.90 1.10 -9.22
C GLY A 210 -5.53 1.42 -10.59
N HIS A 211 -6.87 1.52 -10.64
CA HIS A 211 -7.62 1.56 -11.89
C HIS A 211 -8.88 2.46 -11.83
N ASN A 212 -9.08 3.15 -10.75
CA ASN A 212 -10.13 4.14 -10.55
C ASN A 212 -9.55 5.48 -10.13
N VAL A 213 -10.36 6.54 -10.13
CA VAL A 213 -9.90 7.90 -9.85
C VAL A 213 -9.19 7.98 -8.50
N ASP A 214 -9.82 7.48 -7.43
CA ASP A 214 -9.24 7.53 -6.07
C ASP A 214 -7.86 6.82 -6.02
N GLY A 215 -7.74 5.64 -6.63
CA GLY A 215 -6.48 4.89 -6.67
C GLY A 215 -5.38 5.60 -7.47
N ILE A 216 -5.75 6.18 -8.61
CA ILE A 216 -4.82 6.95 -9.46
C ILE A 216 -4.36 8.24 -8.77
N GLU A 217 -5.22 8.91 -8.01
CA GLU A 217 -4.81 10.08 -7.22
C GLU A 217 -3.72 9.75 -6.20
N TYR A 218 -3.82 8.63 -5.47
CA TYR A 218 -2.75 8.17 -4.58
C TYR A 218 -1.45 7.85 -5.33
N ILE A 219 -1.56 7.15 -6.47
CA ILE A 219 -0.41 6.86 -7.35
C ILE A 219 0.24 8.16 -7.83
N HIS A 220 -0.55 9.11 -8.30
CA HIS A 220 -0.07 10.41 -8.77
C HIS A 220 0.68 11.17 -7.66
N VAL A 221 0.11 11.24 -6.45
CA VAL A 221 0.76 11.90 -5.31
C VAL A 221 2.12 11.27 -5.02
N GLN A 222 2.22 9.95 -5.01
CA GLN A 222 3.47 9.25 -4.73
C GLN A 222 4.48 9.41 -5.87
N LEU A 223 4.07 9.30 -7.13
CA LEU A 223 4.94 9.55 -8.30
C LEU A 223 5.44 11.00 -8.33
N ASN A 224 4.58 11.97 -7.99
CA ASN A 224 4.97 13.38 -7.92
C ASN A 224 5.98 13.65 -6.79
N ALA A 225 5.87 12.96 -5.66
CA ALA A 225 6.86 13.04 -4.60
C ALA A 225 8.22 12.48 -5.06
N ILE A 226 8.24 11.34 -5.76
CA ILE A 226 9.45 10.76 -6.33
C ILE A 226 10.07 11.70 -7.36
N HIS A 227 9.29 12.15 -8.35
CA HIS A 227 9.75 13.07 -9.39
C HIS A 227 10.39 14.33 -8.80
N LYS A 228 9.74 14.98 -7.81
CA LYS A 228 10.26 16.22 -7.22
C LYS A 228 11.40 16.04 -6.23
N THR A 229 11.42 14.95 -5.47
CA THR A 229 12.41 14.75 -4.42
C THR A 229 13.71 14.18 -4.97
N PHE A 230 13.62 13.29 -5.96
CA PHE A 230 14.78 12.57 -6.49
C PHE A 230 15.16 13.01 -7.91
N ASP A 231 14.48 14.00 -8.48
CA ASP A 231 14.69 14.49 -9.86
C ASP A 231 14.63 13.34 -10.88
N GLN A 232 13.64 12.44 -10.72
CA GLN A 232 13.41 11.30 -11.60
C GLN A 232 12.30 11.60 -12.60
N GLU A 233 12.57 11.38 -13.90
CA GLU A 233 11.52 11.39 -14.90
C GLU A 233 10.68 10.10 -14.81
N ILE A 234 9.38 10.24 -15.10
CA ILE A 234 8.43 9.13 -15.00
C ILE A 234 8.04 8.65 -16.40
N HIS A 235 8.35 7.39 -16.69
CA HIS A 235 7.91 6.65 -17.88
C HIS A 235 6.72 5.78 -17.50
N PHE A 236 5.52 6.11 -17.99
CA PHE A 236 4.29 5.46 -17.54
C PHE A 236 3.71 4.53 -18.61
N VAL A 237 3.85 3.22 -18.43
CA VAL A 237 3.16 2.20 -19.23
C VAL A 237 1.74 2.06 -18.71
N PHE A 238 0.75 2.45 -19.54
CA PHE A 238 -0.62 2.61 -19.09
C PHE A 238 -1.63 1.98 -20.05
N GLY A 239 -2.61 1.26 -19.45
CA GLY A 239 -3.74 0.70 -20.18
C GLY A 239 -4.95 0.49 -19.28
N MET A 240 -6.15 0.55 -19.86
CA MET A 240 -7.42 0.43 -19.15
C MET A 240 -8.34 -0.62 -19.75
N VAL A 241 -9.43 -0.90 -19.05
CA VAL A 241 -10.58 -1.69 -19.54
C VAL A 241 -11.79 -0.78 -19.76
N ASN A 242 -12.69 -1.17 -20.65
CA ASN A 242 -13.82 -0.36 -21.14
C ASN A 242 -14.90 -0.05 -20.10
N ASP A 243 -14.96 -0.79 -18.99
CA ASP A 243 -16.00 -0.69 -17.96
C ASP A 243 -15.69 0.28 -16.81
N LYS A 244 -14.73 1.20 -17.01
CA LYS A 244 -14.26 2.16 -16.00
C LYS A 244 -14.55 3.61 -16.41
N ASP A 245 -14.42 4.53 -15.44
CA ASP A 245 -14.41 5.99 -15.71
C ASP A 245 -13.07 6.41 -16.34
N ILE A 246 -12.92 6.12 -17.63
CA ILE A 246 -11.68 6.37 -18.38
C ILE A 246 -11.32 7.86 -18.34
N ARG A 247 -12.27 8.76 -18.61
CA ARG A 247 -12.01 10.19 -18.65
C ARG A 247 -11.64 10.78 -17.29
N GLY A 248 -12.28 10.29 -16.22
CA GLY A 248 -11.93 10.69 -14.85
C GLY A 248 -10.52 10.27 -14.48
N VAL A 249 -10.16 9.02 -14.78
CA VAL A 249 -8.81 8.47 -14.55
C VAL A 249 -7.75 9.23 -15.34
N LEU A 250 -7.95 9.45 -16.65
CA LEU A 250 -6.99 10.19 -17.48
C LEU A 250 -6.75 11.63 -17.00
N ARG A 251 -7.78 12.30 -16.47
CA ARG A 251 -7.61 13.65 -15.87
C ARG A 251 -6.79 13.62 -14.58
N ALA A 252 -6.84 12.55 -13.81
CA ALA A 252 -6.10 12.38 -12.56
C ALA A 252 -4.62 12.00 -12.76
N LEU A 253 -4.24 11.55 -13.95
CA LEU A 253 -2.87 11.12 -14.27
C LEU A 253 -1.88 12.29 -14.32
N PRO A 254 -0.58 12.07 -13.97
CA PRO A 254 0.46 13.10 -14.01
C PRO A 254 0.76 13.57 -15.44
N LYS A 255 0.70 14.89 -15.69
CA LYS A 255 0.93 15.46 -17.02
C LYS A 255 2.41 15.60 -17.40
N TYR A 256 3.31 15.48 -16.42
CA TYR A 256 4.75 15.53 -16.62
C TYR A 256 5.36 14.19 -17.08
N ALA A 257 4.62 13.10 -16.95
CA ALA A 257 5.12 11.76 -17.35
C ALA A 257 5.09 11.55 -18.87
N THR A 258 6.00 10.70 -19.36
CA THR A 258 6.00 10.19 -20.73
C THR A 258 5.21 8.88 -20.79
N TYR A 259 4.15 8.84 -21.62
CA TYR A 259 3.24 7.70 -21.65
C TYR A 259 3.55 6.70 -22.76
N TYR A 260 3.41 5.41 -22.42
CA TYR A 260 3.44 4.25 -23.31
C TYR A 260 2.07 3.58 -23.20
N PHE A 261 1.12 4.02 -24.05
CA PHE A 261 -0.25 3.52 -24.01
C PHE A 261 -0.33 2.13 -24.61
N THR A 262 -1.00 1.21 -23.92
CA THR A 262 -1.11 -0.18 -24.33
C THR A 262 -2.45 -0.79 -23.93
N LYS A 263 -2.70 -2.03 -24.33
CA LYS A 263 -3.87 -2.80 -23.91
C LYS A 263 -3.45 -4.13 -23.28
N ALA A 264 -4.25 -4.59 -22.35
CA ALA A 264 -4.11 -5.93 -21.79
C ALA A 264 -4.60 -7.03 -22.74
N SER A 265 -4.12 -8.26 -22.55
CA SER A 265 -4.50 -9.44 -23.35
C SER A 265 -5.90 -10.00 -23.02
N VAL A 266 -6.86 -9.13 -22.71
CA VAL A 266 -8.25 -9.50 -22.36
C VAL A 266 -9.24 -8.84 -23.31
N LYS A 267 -10.39 -9.53 -23.58
CA LYS A 267 -11.41 -9.05 -24.54
C LYS A 267 -12.01 -7.69 -24.23
N ARG A 268 -12.05 -7.30 -22.95
CA ARG A 268 -12.61 -6.01 -22.49
C ARG A 268 -11.57 -4.89 -22.37
N ALA A 269 -10.33 -5.12 -22.82
CA ALA A 269 -9.32 -4.08 -22.83
C ALA A 269 -9.74 -2.94 -23.78
N LEU A 270 -9.49 -1.71 -23.35
CA LEU A 270 -9.64 -0.54 -24.23
C LEU A 270 -8.51 -0.58 -25.25
N PRO A 271 -8.81 -0.48 -26.59
CA PRO A 271 -7.78 -0.44 -27.61
C PRO A 271 -6.82 0.74 -27.38
N GLU A 272 -5.53 0.51 -27.60
CA GLU A 272 -4.46 1.47 -27.31
C GLU A 272 -4.60 2.79 -28.10
N ASN A 273 -5.12 2.72 -29.32
CA ASN A 273 -5.33 3.92 -30.15
C ASN A 273 -6.54 4.76 -29.67
N GLU A 274 -7.60 4.10 -29.19
CA GLU A 274 -8.74 4.79 -28.58
C GLU A 274 -8.33 5.43 -27.24
N LEU A 275 -7.50 4.72 -26.47
CA LEU A 275 -6.96 5.24 -25.22
C LEU A 275 -6.08 6.47 -25.46
N LEU A 276 -5.21 6.46 -26.50
CA LEU A 276 -4.39 7.61 -26.87
C LEU A 276 -5.26 8.83 -27.21
N ALA A 277 -6.29 8.67 -28.06
CA ALA A 277 -7.17 9.77 -28.45
C ALA A 277 -7.82 10.45 -27.22
N LEU A 278 -8.31 9.64 -26.26
CA LEU A 278 -8.86 10.14 -24.99
C LEU A 278 -7.79 10.78 -24.08
N ALA A 279 -6.58 10.25 -24.09
CA ALA A 279 -5.46 10.77 -23.33
C ALA A 279 -4.99 12.14 -23.85
N GLU A 280 -4.95 12.33 -25.17
CA GLU A 280 -4.63 13.62 -25.80
C GLU A 280 -5.66 14.70 -25.45
N GLU A 281 -6.97 14.36 -25.41
CA GLU A 281 -8.03 15.26 -24.89
C GLU A 281 -7.79 15.66 -23.43
N ALA A 282 -7.19 14.78 -22.61
CA ALA A 282 -6.82 15.07 -21.24
C ALA A 282 -5.47 15.78 -21.07
N GLY A 283 -4.77 16.07 -22.19
CA GLY A 283 -3.46 16.75 -22.22
C GLY A 283 -2.29 15.86 -21.85
N LEU A 284 -2.42 14.54 -22.01
CA LEU A 284 -1.34 13.57 -21.82
C LEU A 284 -0.61 13.34 -23.14
N LYS A 285 0.68 13.02 -23.10
CA LYS A 285 1.54 12.81 -24.28
C LYS A 285 2.18 11.45 -24.25
N GLY A 286 2.09 10.70 -25.35
CA GLY A 286 2.69 9.37 -25.42
C GLY A 286 2.56 8.71 -26.78
N THR A 287 2.94 7.44 -26.83
CA THR A 287 2.90 6.58 -28.01
C THR A 287 2.17 5.28 -27.70
N THR A 288 1.55 4.67 -28.70
CA THR A 288 0.79 3.41 -28.54
C THR A 288 1.64 2.19 -28.84
N TYR A 289 1.34 1.10 -28.14
CA TYR A 289 1.98 -0.21 -28.29
C TYR A 289 0.91 -1.30 -28.23
N PRO A 290 0.93 -2.31 -29.12
CA PRO A 290 -0.12 -3.32 -29.21
C PRO A 290 -0.16 -4.28 -28.01
N THR A 291 0.97 -4.42 -27.29
CA THR A 291 1.08 -5.30 -26.12
C THR A 291 1.80 -4.63 -24.95
N VAL A 292 1.53 -5.11 -23.74
CA VAL A 292 2.25 -4.68 -22.53
C VAL A 292 3.74 -4.96 -22.63
N VAL A 293 4.13 -6.08 -23.25
CA VAL A 293 5.54 -6.45 -23.44
C VAL A 293 6.26 -5.40 -24.31
N GLU A 294 5.69 -5.04 -25.45
CA GLU A 294 6.28 -4.03 -26.36
C GLU A 294 6.34 -2.65 -25.70
N ALA A 295 5.29 -2.24 -24.95
CA ALA A 295 5.28 -0.99 -24.22
C ALA A 295 6.38 -0.92 -23.18
N VAL A 296 6.55 -1.99 -22.37
CA VAL A 296 7.60 -2.06 -21.34
C VAL A 296 8.99 -2.10 -21.98
N GLN A 297 9.19 -2.84 -23.07
CA GLN A 297 10.47 -2.85 -23.80
C GLN A 297 10.83 -1.47 -24.33
N ALA A 298 9.86 -0.75 -24.92
CA ALA A 298 10.06 0.62 -25.38
C ALA A 298 10.37 1.57 -24.21
N ALA A 299 9.65 1.45 -23.09
CA ALA A 299 9.94 2.23 -21.90
C ALA A 299 11.37 1.95 -21.38
N LYS A 300 11.78 0.69 -21.24
CA LYS A 300 13.15 0.31 -20.84
C LYS A 300 14.23 0.87 -21.75
N LYS A 301 13.97 0.91 -23.07
CA LYS A 301 14.91 1.46 -24.05
C LYS A 301 15.10 2.97 -23.90
N ASN A 302 14.04 3.68 -23.54
CA ASN A 302 14.01 5.14 -23.49
C ASN A 302 14.27 5.71 -22.09
N CYS A 303 14.13 4.90 -21.03
CA CYS A 303 14.28 5.31 -19.65
C CYS A 303 15.74 5.19 -19.19
N PRO A 304 16.39 6.29 -18.81
CA PRO A 304 17.70 6.24 -18.17
C PRO A 304 17.68 5.43 -16.85
N PRO A 305 18.82 4.83 -16.46
CA PRO A 305 18.88 4.02 -15.23
C PRO A 305 18.47 4.74 -13.93
N LYS A 306 18.57 6.07 -13.90
CA LYS A 306 18.19 6.91 -12.75
C LYS A 306 16.68 7.17 -12.67
N ASP A 307 15.96 7.00 -13.76
CA ASP A 307 14.54 7.34 -13.88
C ASP A 307 13.63 6.15 -13.55
N LEU A 308 12.33 6.39 -13.47
CA LEU A 308 11.34 5.40 -13.03
C LEU A 308 10.39 5.00 -14.15
N ILE A 309 10.21 3.70 -14.33
CA ILE A 309 9.11 3.14 -15.13
C ILE A 309 7.99 2.73 -14.19
N PHE A 310 6.79 3.29 -14.40
CA PHE A 310 5.60 2.86 -13.70
C PHE A 310 4.66 2.10 -14.65
N VAL A 311 4.10 0.98 -14.19
CA VAL A 311 3.20 0.13 -15.01
C VAL A 311 1.86 -0.03 -14.28
N GLY A 312 0.76 0.42 -14.91
CA GLY A 312 -0.53 0.38 -14.22
C GLY A 312 -1.75 0.76 -15.06
N GLY A 313 -2.83 1.17 -14.35
CA GLY A 313 -4.12 1.53 -14.92
C GLY A 313 -5.13 0.37 -14.96
N SER A 314 -4.69 -0.87 -14.83
CA SER A 314 -5.55 -2.04 -14.73
C SER A 314 -4.84 -3.22 -14.08
N SER A 315 -5.58 -4.03 -13.32
CA SER A 315 -5.06 -5.31 -12.82
C SER A 315 -4.63 -6.28 -13.95
N PHE A 316 -5.21 -6.16 -15.14
CA PHE A 316 -4.84 -6.98 -16.30
C PHE A 316 -3.52 -6.53 -16.93
N ILE A 317 -3.23 -5.23 -16.97
CA ILE A 317 -1.92 -4.71 -17.39
C ILE A 317 -0.81 -5.24 -16.48
N VAL A 318 -1.03 -5.18 -15.17
CA VAL A 318 -0.08 -5.71 -14.19
C VAL A 318 0.04 -7.23 -14.29
N ALA A 319 -1.05 -7.95 -14.54
CA ALA A 319 -1.01 -9.40 -14.75
C ALA A 319 -0.17 -9.77 -15.99
N ASP A 320 -0.36 -9.07 -17.11
CA ASP A 320 0.45 -9.30 -18.33
C ASP A 320 1.93 -8.96 -18.11
N LEU A 321 2.25 -7.90 -17.37
CA LEU A 321 3.62 -7.58 -16.97
C LEU A 321 4.25 -8.74 -16.19
N LEU A 322 3.58 -9.20 -15.12
CA LEU A 322 4.08 -10.22 -14.21
C LEU A 322 4.16 -11.61 -14.88
N ALA A 323 3.23 -11.92 -15.78
CA ALA A 323 3.25 -13.17 -16.56
C ALA A 323 4.42 -13.22 -17.57
N ASN A 324 4.90 -12.06 -18.01
CA ASN A 324 5.99 -11.95 -18.98
C ASN A 324 7.32 -11.46 -18.36
N ARG A 325 7.48 -11.58 -17.04
CA ARG A 325 8.67 -11.09 -16.34
C ARG A 325 9.98 -11.69 -16.87
N ASP A 326 9.97 -12.96 -17.27
CA ASP A 326 11.16 -13.64 -17.79
C ASP A 326 11.53 -13.07 -19.19
N THR A 327 10.53 -12.89 -20.08
CA THR A 327 10.70 -12.27 -21.40
C THR A 327 11.21 -10.82 -21.28
N LEU A 328 10.81 -10.12 -20.24
CA LEU A 328 11.17 -8.73 -19.96
C LEU A 328 12.46 -8.59 -19.13
N ASN A 329 13.05 -9.71 -18.68
CA ASN A 329 14.21 -9.75 -17.79
C ASN A 329 13.98 -8.86 -16.53
N LEU A 330 12.90 -9.13 -15.81
CA LEU A 330 12.53 -8.42 -14.56
C LEU A 330 12.94 -9.28 -13.35
N TYR A 331 14.03 -8.87 -12.69
CA TYR A 331 14.57 -9.57 -11.52
C TYR A 331 15.01 -8.57 -10.44
#